data_e3e84c1db74cf31355e38898523f34e0
#
_entry.id   e3e84c1db74cf31355e38898523f34e0
#
_cell.length_a   1.000
_cell.length_b   1.000
_cell.length_c   1.000
_cell.angle_alpha   90.00
_cell.angle_beta   90.00
_cell.angle_gamma   90.00
#
_symmetry.space_group_name_H-M   'P 1'
#
loop_
_entity.id
_entity.type
_entity.pdbx_description
1 polymer ?
#
loop_
_entity_poly.entity_id
_entity_poly.type
_entity_poly.pdbx_seq_one_letter_code
_entity_poly.pdbx_strand_id
1 'polypeptide(L)'
;QTCALPIFEMHRKLDLDAEKLIDNYKDQLAMSLATVVNIIDPDVFVFGGGVSNEIDFLDEIKQKMKKFVAGGEFEGTFLKPKFGDASGVRGAARLARTTNY
;
A
#
# COMPACT_ATOMS: atom_id res chain seq x y z
N GLN A 1 3.34 15.10 0.62
CA GLN A 1 2.54 13.94 0.23
C GLN A 1 2.26 13.88 -1.27
N THR A 2 2.32 15.02 -1.94
CA THR A 2 2.13 15.09 -3.39
C THR A 2 3.39 14.77 -4.17
N CYS A 3 4.54 14.66 -3.50
CA CYS A 3 5.84 14.41 -4.16
C CYS A 3 5.90 13.10 -4.93
N ALA A 4 5.14 12.08 -4.52
CA ALA A 4 5.13 10.78 -5.18
C ALA A 4 4.19 10.73 -6.39
N LEU A 5 3.15 11.57 -6.45
CA LEU A 5 2.13 11.51 -7.51
C LEU A 5 2.67 11.81 -8.91
N PRO A 6 3.56 12.80 -9.09
CA PRO A 6 4.15 13.03 -10.42
C PRO A 6 4.92 11.83 -10.98
N ILE A 7 5.54 11.02 -10.12
CA ILE A 7 6.25 9.81 -10.54
C ILE A 7 5.27 8.80 -11.13
N PHE A 8 4.10 8.62 -10.53
CA PHE A 8 3.07 7.72 -11.05
C PHE A 8 2.53 8.21 -12.39
N GLU A 9 2.36 9.53 -12.58
CA GLU A 9 1.96 10.10 -13.86
C GLU A 9 3.03 9.85 -14.94
N MET A 10 4.30 10.05 -14.61
CA MET A 10 5.42 9.79 -15.52
C MET A 10 5.48 8.30 -15.89
N HIS A 11 5.23 7.42 -14.93
CA HIS A 11 5.16 5.98 -15.19
C HIS A 11 4.05 5.65 -16.19
N ARG A 12 2.86 6.24 -16.02
CA ARG A 12 1.76 6.05 -16.97
C ARG A 12 2.08 6.58 -18.36
N LYS A 13 2.99 7.55 -18.47
CA LYS A 13 3.47 8.10 -19.74
C LYS A 13 4.67 7.34 -20.31
N LEU A 14 5.00 6.18 -19.71
CA LEU A 14 6.12 5.34 -20.15
C LEU A 14 7.50 6.02 -20.02
N ASP A 15 7.68 6.86 -19.01
CA ASP A 15 8.98 7.41 -18.66
C ASP A 15 9.84 6.31 -18.03
N LEU A 16 11.00 6.02 -18.63
CA LEU A 16 11.86 4.91 -18.22
C LEU A 16 12.48 5.12 -16.84
N ASP A 17 12.82 6.36 -16.48
CA ASP A 17 13.38 6.64 -15.15
C ASP A 17 12.31 6.49 -14.06
N ALA A 18 11.10 6.97 -14.33
CA ALA A 18 9.98 6.77 -13.42
C ALA A 18 9.63 5.30 -13.29
N GLU A 19 9.70 4.53 -14.37
CA GLU A 19 9.46 3.10 -14.35
C GLU A 19 10.42 2.36 -13.41
N LYS A 20 11.73 2.72 -13.46
CA LYS A 20 12.72 2.15 -12.53
C LYS A 20 12.40 2.48 -11.07
N LEU A 21 11.99 3.71 -10.80
CA LEU A 21 11.61 4.12 -9.45
C LEU A 21 10.39 3.35 -8.96
N ILE A 22 9.41 3.15 -9.81
CA ILE A 22 8.22 2.38 -9.45
C ILE A 22 8.57 0.90 -9.24
N ASP A 23 9.45 0.32 -10.04
CA ASP A 23 9.90 -1.06 -9.83
C ASP A 23 10.61 -1.23 -8.49
N ASN A 24 11.50 -0.29 -8.13
CA ASN A 24 12.13 -0.28 -6.82
C ASN A 24 11.11 -0.14 -5.70
N TYR A 25 10.12 0.72 -5.87
CA TYR A 25 9.05 0.89 -4.92
C TYR A 25 8.27 -0.41 -4.70
N LYS A 26 7.94 -1.11 -5.78
CA LYS A 26 7.25 -2.41 -5.70
C LYS A 26 8.05 -3.43 -4.87
N ASP A 27 9.35 -3.51 -5.12
CA ASP A 27 10.21 -4.45 -4.39
C ASP A 27 10.30 -4.10 -2.90
N GLN A 28 10.47 -2.82 -2.60
CA GLN A 28 10.54 -2.35 -1.21
C GLN A 28 9.22 -2.53 -0.47
N LEU A 29 8.11 -2.25 -1.14
CA LEU A 29 6.79 -2.44 -0.57
C LEU A 29 6.55 -3.93 -0.28
N ALA A 30 6.87 -4.81 -1.23
CA ALA A 30 6.71 -6.24 -1.05
C ALA A 30 7.54 -6.75 0.15
N MET A 31 8.78 -6.28 0.28
CA MET A 31 9.65 -6.64 1.39
C MET A 31 9.09 -6.16 2.73
N SER A 32 8.59 -4.94 2.77
CA SER A 32 8.01 -4.35 3.99
C SER A 32 6.76 -5.10 4.43
N LEU A 33 5.87 -5.39 3.49
CA LEU A 33 4.63 -6.14 3.78
C LEU A 33 4.94 -7.57 4.22
N ALA A 34 5.93 -8.21 3.59
CA ALA A 34 6.35 -9.55 3.99
C ALA A 34 6.91 -9.57 5.42
N THR A 35 7.60 -8.51 5.82
CA THR A 35 8.09 -8.37 7.20
C THR A 35 6.92 -8.36 8.19
N VAL A 36 5.85 -7.61 7.88
CA VAL A 36 4.65 -7.59 8.72
C VAL A 36 3.99 -8.97 8.77
N VAL A 37 3.89 -9.64 7.62
CA VAL A 37 3.33 -11.01 7.56
C VAL A 37 4.13 -11.97 8.45
N ASN A 38 5.45 -11.89 8.39
CA ASN A 38 6.32 -12.77 9.19
C ASN A 38 6.20 -12.53 10.70
N ILE A 39 5.79 -11.32 11.10
CA ILE A 39 5.65 -10.97 12.52
C ILE A 39 4.25 -11.28 13.05
N ILE A 40 3.18 -10.86 12.34
CA ILE A 40 1.81 -10.92 12.86
C ILE A 40 0.83 -11.69 11.97
N ASP A 41 1.25 -12.09 10.77
CA ASP A 41 0.42 -12.85 9.82
C ASP A 41 -1.01 -12.28 9.68
N PRO A 42 -1.17 -11.04 9.20
CA PRO A 42 -2.49 -10.43 9.09
C PRO A 42 -3.34 -11.10 8.01
N ASP A 43 -4.65 -11.12 8.21
CA ASP A 43 -5.59 -11.64 7.21
C ASP A 43 -5.82 -10.65 6.08
N VAL A 44 -5.72 -9.35 6.38
CA VAL A 44 -6.04 -8.27 5.44
C VAL A 44 -5.05 -7.12 5.60
N PHE A 45 -4.61 -6.59 4.46
CA PHE A 45 -3.96 -5.27 4.41
C PHE A 45 -4.92 -4.28 3.77
N VAL A 46 -5.12 -3.14 4.44
CA VAL A 46 -5.92 -2.04 3.89
C VAL A 46 -4.97 -0.89 3.57
N PHE A 47 -4.96 -0.48 2.31
CA PHE A 47 -4.06 0.57 1.82
C PHE A 47 -4.78 1.91 1.81
N GLY A 48 -4.42 2.80 2.73
CA GLY A 48 -4.98 4.13 2.84
C GLY A 48 -4.02 5.22 2.36
N GLY A 49 -4.52 6.45 2.36
CA GLY A 49 -3.75 7.63 1.96
C GLY A 49 -3.79 7.91 0.46
N GLY A 50 -3.26 9.08 0.07
CA GLY A 50 -3.32 9.55 -1.31
C GLY A 50 -2.59 8.68 -2.31
N VAL A 51 -1.43 8.14 -1.94
CA VAL A 51 -0.64 7.27 -2.82
C VAL A 51 -1.37 5.96 -3.12
N SER A 52 -2.19 5.47 -2.19
CA SER A 52 -2.91 4.20 -2.39
C SER A 52 -3.86 4.24 -3.59
N ASN A 53 -4.34 5.41 -3.96
CA ASN A 53 -5.20 5.58 -5.14
C ASN A 53 -4.44 5.34 -6.46
N GLU A 54 -3.12 5.48 -6.42
CA GLU A 54 -2.26 5.29 -7.59
C GLU A 54 -1.72 3.86 -7.71
N ILE A 55 -1.90 3.05 -6.66
CA ILE A 55 -1.41 1.67 -6.66
C ILE A 55 -2.42 0.78 -7.36
N ASP A 56 -2.04 0.30 -8.55
CA ASP A 56 -2.84 -0.61 -9.36
C ASP A 56 -2.15 -1.96 -9.60
N PHE A 57 -1.04 -2.21 -8.89
CA PHE A 57 -0.19 -3.39 -9.08
C PHE A 57 -0.16 -4.30 -7.83
N LEU A 58 -1.26 -4.39 -7.09
CA LEU A 58 -1.30 -5.15 -5.83
C LEU A 58 -1.06 -6.65 -6.04
N ASP A 59 -1.54 -7.20 -7.14
CA ASP A 59 -1.30 -8.61 -7.47
C ASP A 59 0.18 -8.90 -7.70
N GLU A 60 0.87 -7.98 -8.36
CA GLU A 60 2.32 -8.07 -8.57
C GLU A 60 3.08 -8.00 -7.24
N ILE A 61 2.66 -7.12 -6.33
CA ILE A 61 3.24 -7.03 -4.99
C ILE A 61 3.07 -8.35 -4.25
N LYS A 62 1.89 -8.95 -4.33
CA LYS A 62 1.62 -10.23 -3.68
C LYS A 62 2.54 -11.34 -4.19
N GLN A 63 2.79 -11.38 -5.50
CA GLN A 63 3.72 -12.31 -6.09
C GLN A 63 5.16 -12.07 -5.62
N LYS A 64 5.58 -10.82 -5.55
CA LYS A 64 6.92 -10.44 -5.08
C LYS A 64 7.13 -10.79 -3.61
N MET A 65 6.10 -10.73 -2.79
CA MET A 65 6.18 -11.06 -1.36
C MET A 65 6.59 -12.50 -1.10
N LYS A 66 6.31 -13.41 -2.02
CA LYS A 66 6.62 -14.84 -1.86
C LYS A 66 8.09 -15.11 -1.57
N LYS A 67 8.98 -14.25 -2.04
CA LYS A 67 10.43 -14.39 -1.81
C LYS A 67 10.83 -14.10 -0.37
N PHE A 68 10.01 -13.34 0.34
CA PHE A 68 10.35 -12.79 1.66
C PHE A 68 9.49 -13.32 2.79
N VAL A 69 8.36 -13.94 2.46
CA VAL A 69 7.44 -14.51 3.45
C VAL A 69 7.93 -15.90 3.85
N ALA A 70 8.00 -16.16 5.14
CA ALA A 70 8.32 -17.48 5.65
C ALA A 70 7.31 -18.51 5.16
N GLY A 71 7.77 -19.58 4.53
CA GLY A 71 6.88 -20.55 3.89
C GLY A 71 6.50 -20.22 2.45
N GLY A 72 6.82 -19.02 1.99
CA GLY A 72 6.66 -18.65 0.57
C GLY A 72 5.25 -18.28 0.13
N GLU A 73 4.28 -18.21 1.05
CA GLU A 73 2.90 -17.89 0.68
C GLU A 73 2.26 -16.90 1.66
N PHE A 74 1.47 -15.99 1.10
CA PHE A 74 0.59 -15.12 1.84
C PHE A 74 -0.82 -15.26 1.26
N GLU A 75 -1.73 -15.77 2.05
CA GLU A 75 -3.12 -16.02 1.64
C GLU A 75 -4.06 -14.86 1.95
N GLY A 76 -3.56 -13.81 2.58
CA GLY A 76 -4.35 -12.64 2.95
C GLY A 76 -4.84 -11.83 1.77
N THR A 77 -5.67 -10.86 2.06
CA THR A 77 -6.34 -10.02 1.08
C THR A 77 -5.82 -8.59 1.13
N PHE A 78 -5.67 -7.98 -0.03
CA PHE A 78 -5.36 -6.56 -0.18
C PHE A 78 -6.64 -5.81 -0.52
N LEU A 79 -6.96 -4.77 0.27
CA LEU A 79 -8.16 -3.97 0.09
C LEU A 79 -7.80 -2.49 0.11
N LYS A 80 -8.69 -1.69 -0.46
CA LYS A 80 -8.65 -0.23 -0.33
C LYS A 80 -9.69 0.21 0.69
N PRO A 81 -9.49 1.37 1.38
CA PRO A 81 -10.44 1.83 2.39
C PRO A 81 -11.80 2.15 1.77
N LYS A 82 -12.86 1.88 2.53
CA LYS A 82 -14.23 2.18 2.10
C LYS A 82 -14.44 3.66 1.80
N PHE A 83 -13.78 4.55 2.54
CA PHE A 83 -13.94 6.00 2.40
C PHE A 83 -12.76 6.66 1.67
N GLY A 84 -11.98 5.87 0.92
CA GLY A 84 -10.86 6.38 0.15
C GLY A 84 -9.77 7.00 1.01
N ASP A 85 -9.12 8.03 0.50
CA ASP A 85 -8.01 8.71 1.16
C ASP A 85 -8.43 9.61 2.33
N ALA A 86 -9.73 9.82 2.53
CA ALA A 86 -10.28 10.61 3.64
C ALA A 86 -10.50 9.78 4.92
N SER A 87 -10.15 8.49 4.92
CA SER A 87 -10.43 7.59 6.06
C SER A 87 -9.78 8.05 7.36
N GLY A 88 -8.56 8.59 7.30
CA GLY A 88 -7.85 9.09 8.48
C GLY A 88 -8.55 10.28 9.13
N VAL A 89 -8.98 11.23 8.30
CA VAL A 89 -9.72 12.42 8.78
C VAL A 89 -11.06 12.02 9.39
N ARG A 90 -11.77 11.10 8.74
CA ARG A 90 -13.05 10.60 9.26
C ARG A 90 -12.87 9.88 10.59
N GLY A 91 -11.81 9.09 10.73
CA GLY A 91 -11.49 8.41 11.98
C GLY A 91 -11.17 9.39 13.10
N ALA A 92 -10.40 10.43 12.82
CA ALA A 92 -10.09 11.47 13.79
C ALA A 92 -11.34 12.21 14.24
N ALA A 93 -12.23 12.56 13.32
CA ALA A 93 -13.50 13.22 13.63
C ALA A 93 -14.38 12.33 14.53
N ARG A 94 -14.41 11.03 14.25
CA ARG A 94 -15.16 10.07 15.06
C ARG A 94 -14.59 9.98 16.48
N LEU A 95 -13.28 9.97 16.60
CA LEU A 95 -12.62 9.90 17.90
C LEU A 95 -13.00 11.10 18.78
N ALA A 96 -13.02 12.30 18.21
CA ALA A 96 -13.43 13.49 18.92
C ALA A 96 -14.87 13.40 19.44
N ARG A 97 -15.74 12.76 18.68
CA ARG A 97 -17.14 12.54 19.10
C ARG A 97 -17.30 11.53 20.24
N THR A 98 -16.45 10.50 20.25
CA THR A 98 -16.56 9.39 21.21
C THR A 98 -15.84 9.68 22.53
N THR A 99 -14.83 10.53 22.53
CA THR A 99 -14.03 10.84 23.71
C THR A 99 -14.62 11.94 24.57
N ASN A 100 -15.65 12.62 24.11
CA ASN A 100 -16.39 13.62 24.86
C ASN A 100 -15.50 14.74 25.43
N TYR A 101 -14.56 15.20 24.64
CA TYR A 101 -13.71 16.35 24.98
C TYR A 101 -14.52 17.66 25.02
#